data_7f2d05058af62bde688bbd4d3aa83d1a
#
_entry.id   7f2d05058af62bde688bbd4d3aa83d1a
#
_cell.length_a   1.000
_cell.length_b   1.000
_cell.length_c   1.000
_cell.angle_alpha   90.00
_cell.angle_beta   90.00
_cell.angle_gamma   90.00
#
_symmetry.space_group_name_H-M   'P 1'
#
loop_
_entity.id
_entity.type
_entity.pdbx_description
1 polymer ?
#
loop_
_entity_poly.entity_id
_entity_poly.type
_entity_poly.pdbx_seq_one_letter_code
_entity_poly.pdbx_strand_id
1 'polypeptide(L)'
;MNMKPNILSMEAYVPGRTIEGATKLSSNENPLGPSPLAMAAVKKALPEIHRYPDGTCIGLRAEIGGLWELDADSILVANGSDELLILLAAILIDPGCNAVGARQTFSQYRYAVRLFGGEMREKSLLSGLHDLSGMLELINSDTKVIFVCNPNNPTGTYRSSQELESFLREVPNNIVVALDEAYADFADAGDFPNSRTLLTEYPNLLILRTFSKIYGLAGLRIGYAVAQPEFIGAMAKAAMPFNVNSLAQVAARAALTDTGHREGTLRLVHTEKEFLGVELSKRGIFSYPTQANFICFALEQKISGIWEWIAGKGIALRELSSFGLPKMARYTLGSRVHNQLLLKILDELPTR
;
A
#
# COMPACT_ATOMS: atom_id res chain seq x y z
N MET A 1 21.82 -7.45 -28.55
CA MET A 1 20.39 -7.45 -28.20
C MET A 1 19.93 -6.00 -28.06
N ASN A 2 18.85 -5.61 -28.75
CA ASN A 2 18.27 -4.26 -28.61
C ASN A 2 17.20 -4.30 -27.54
N MET A 3 17.57 -4.00 -26.29
CA MET A 3 16.63 -3.85 -25.17
C MET A 3 16.08 -2.42 -25.12
N LYS A 4 14.87 -2.26 -24.59
CA LYS A 4 14.23 -0.95 -24.47
C LYS A 4 15.05 -0.02 -23.56
N PRO A 5 15.37 1.21 -23.98
CA PRO A 5 16.21 2.14 -23.19
C PRO A 5 15.65 2.47 -21.81
N ASN A 6 14.32 2.61 -21.70
CA ASN A 6 13.65 2.85 -20.43
C ASN A 6 13.88 1.71 -19.41
N ILE A 7 13.91 0.45 -19.87
CA ILE A 7 14.17 -0.71 -19.00
C ILE A 7 15.64 -0.70 -18.53
N LEU A 8 16.57 -0.38 -19.44
CA LEU A 8 18.00 -0.32 -19.08
C LEU A 8 18.34 0.77 -18.07
N SER A 9 17.54 1.86 -18.03
CA SER A 9 17.72 2.96 -17.09
C SER A 9 17.01 2.75 -15.73
N MET A 10 16.22 1.69 -15.58
CA MET A 10 15.52 1.40 -14.32
C MET A 10 16.43 0.68 -13.33
N GLU A 11 16.34 1.09 -12.07
CA GLU A 11 16.97 0.35 -10.97
C GLU A 11 16.12 -0.88 -10.60
N ALA A 12 16.78 -1.99 -10.32
CA ALA A 12 16.11 -3.16 -9.79
C ALA A 12 15.54 -2.89 -8.39
N TYR A 13 14.36 -3.46 -8.10
CA TYR A 13 13.77 -3.34 -6.77
C TYR A 13 14.67 -3.99 -5.72
N VAL A 14 14.98 -3.24 -4.67
CA VAL A 14 15.73 -3.75 -3.51
C VAL A 14 14.73 -4.03 -2.37
N PRO A 15 14.45 -5.29 -2.05
CA PRO A 15 13.53 -5.64 -0.96
C PRO A 15 14.09 -5.21 0.40
N GLY A 16 13.18 -5.07 1.37
CA GLY A 16 13.58 -4.91 2.78
C GLY A 16 14.39 -6.13 3.23
N ARG A 17 15.47 -5.89 3.98
CA ARG A 17 16.36 -6.95 4.45
C ARG A 17 15.64 -7.87 5.44
N THR A 18 15.78 -9.17 5.26
CA THR A 18 15.51 -10.17 6.29
C THR A 18 16.85 -10.47 6.96
N ILE A 19 16.93 -10.30 8.28
CA ILE A 19 18.16 -10.50 9.05
C ILE A 19 17.87 -11.63 10.03
N GLU A 20 18.72 -12.66 10.01
CA GLU A 20 18.58 -13.81 10.89
C GLU A 20 18.64 -13.36 12.36
N GLY A 21 17.73 -13.91 13.18
CA GLY A 21 17.61 -13.53 14.60
C GLY A 21 16.86 -12.22 14.89
N ALA A 22 16.45 -11.45 13.85
CA ALA A 22 15.66 -10.24 14.03
C ALA A 22 14.20 -10.43 13.58
N THR A 23 13.27 -9.94 14.38
CA THR A 23 11.86 -9.86 13.96
C THR A 23 11.72 -8.81 12.85
N LYS A 24 11.21 -9.24 11.69
CA LYS A 24 11.00 -8.37 10.54
C LYS A 24 9.78 -7.48 10.75
N LEU A 25 10.01 -6.22 11.08
CA LEU A 25 8.97 -5.18 11.25
C LEU A 25 9.14 -4.03 10.23
N SER A 26 9.59 -4.39 9.03
CA SER A 26 9.96 -3.46 7.95
C SER A 26 8.99 -3.44 6.76
N SER A 27 8.01 -4.38 6.69
CA SER A 27 7.17 -4.57 5.49
C SER A 27 5.67 -4.37 5.73
N ASN A 28 5.27 -3.85 6.88
CA ASN A 28 3.89 -3.56 7.22
C ASN A 28 2.99 -4.82 7.15
N GLU A 29 3.54 -5.96 7.53
CA GLU A 29 2.82 -7.24 7.64
C GLU A 29 1.90 -7.23 8.86
N ASN A 30 0.86 -8.06 8.87
CA ASN A 30 -0.07 -8.14 10.00
C ASN A 30 0.62 -8.81 11.21
N PRO A 31 0.69 -8.16 12.38
CA PRO A 31 1.36 -8.73 13.55
C PRO A 31 0.66 -9.94 14.14
N LEU A 32 -0.63 -10.15 13.87
CA LEU A 32 -1.38 -11.35 14.27
C LEU A 32 -1.23 -12.51 13.29
N GLY A 33 -0.53 -12.30 12.15
CA GLY A 33 -0.45 -13.28 11.08
C GLY A 33 -1.73 -13.37 10.24
N PRO A 34 -1.94 -14.46 9.50
CA PRO A 34 -3.09 -14.64 8.62
C PRO A 34 -4.35 -14.99 9.40
N SER A 35 -5.52 -14.65 8.82
CA SER A 35 -6.83 -15.08 9.33
C SER A 35 -6.88 -16.60 9.53
N PRO A 36 -7.32 -17.11 10.70
CA PRO A 36 -7.52 -18.55 10.94
C PRO A 36 -8.46 -19.21 9.93
N LEU A 37 -9.55 -18.53 9.53
CA LEU A 37 -10.47 -19.04 8.52
C LEU A 37 -9.80 -19.15 7.15
N ALA A 38 -8.96 -18.16 6.77
CA ALA A 38 -8.18 -18.22 5.56
C ALA A 38 -7.20 -19.41 5.55
N MET A 39 -6.51 -19.66 6.67
CA MET A 39 -5.60 -20.79 6.82
C MET A 39 -6.32 -22.14 6.71
N ALA A 40 -7.53 -22.25 7.27
CA ALA A 40 -8.35 -23.45 7.13
C ALA A 40 -8.77 -23.69 5.68
N ALA A 41 -9.19 -22.61 4.97
CA ALA A 41 -9.58 -22.68 3.57
C ALA A 41 -8.40 -23.11 2.67
N VAL A 42 -7.21 -22.54 2.88
CA VAL A 42 -5.98 -22.92 2.18
C VAL A 42 -5.65 -24.39 2.38
N LYS A 43 -5.64 -24.88 3.63
CA LYS A 43 -5.38 -26.30 3.93
C LYS A 43 -6.35 -27.23 3.20
N LYS A 44 -7.64 -26.86 3.12
CA LYS A 44 -8.65 -27.64 2.40
C LYS A 44 -8.42 -27.65 0.89
N ALA A 45 -7.91 -26.56 0.32
CA ALA A 45 -7.69 -26.40 -1.11
C ALA A 45 -6.37 -27.00 -1.62
N LEU A 46 -5.39 -27.31 -0.73
CA LEU A 46 -4.09 -27.84 -1.11
C LEU A 46 -4.13 -29.07 -2.05
N PRO A 47 -5.02 -30.06 -1.90
CA PRO A 47 -5.07 -31.20 -2.82
C PRO A 47 -5.40 -30.83 -4.27
N GLU A 48 -5.99 -29.65 -4.51
CA GLU A 48 -6.48 -29.21 -5.83
C GLU A 48 -5.48 -28.30 -6.58
N ILE A 49 -4.27 -28.05 -6.04
CA ILE A 49 -3.28 -27.14 -6.63
C ILE A 49 -2.76 -27.55 -8.01
N HIS A 50 -3.03 -28.77 -8.44
CA HIS A 50 -2.70 -29.27 -9.78
C HIS A 50 -3.64 -28.75 -10.86
N ARG A 51 -4.70 -28.02 -10.50
CA ARG A 51 -5.69 -27.43 -11.43
C ARG A 51 -5.50 -25.93 -11.56
N TYR A 52 -5.82 -25.39 -12.74
CA TYR A 52 -5.88 -23.95 -12.92
C TYR A 52 -6.96 -23.33 -12.02
N PRO A 53 -6.71 -22.10 -11.50
CA PRO A 53 -7.72 -21.36 -10.73
C PRO A 53 -8.89 -20.90 -11.62
N ASP A 54 -9.95 -20.36 -10.98
CA ASP A 54 -10.93 -19.53 -11.71
C ASP A 54 -10.25 -18.28 -12.25
N GLY A 55 -10.08 -18.18 -13.57
CA GLY A 55 -9.41 -17.05 -14.23
C GLY A 55 -10.18 -15.75 -14.16
N THR A 56 -11.46 -15.79 -13.75
CA THR A 56 -12.33 -14.61 -13.61
C THR A 56 -12.46 -14.14 -12.17
N CYS A 57 -12.08 -14.96 -11.20
CA CYS A 57 -12.27 -14.73 -9.76
C CYS A 57 -13.75 -14.38 -9.42
N ILE A 58 -14.74 -14.92 -10.16
CA ILE A 58 -16.12 -14.44 -10.10
C ILE A 58 -16.72 -14.53 -8.69
N GLY A 59 -16.44 -15.60 -7.94
CA GLY A 59 -16.94 -15.75 -6.57
C GLY A 59 -16.37 -14.69 -5.63
N LEU A 60 -15.07 -14.39 -5.72
CA LEU A 60 -14.44 -13.37 -4.88
C LEU A 60 -14.88 -11.96 -5.30
N ARG A 61 -14.98 -11.68 -6.61
CA ARG A 61 -15.49 -10.40 -7.13
C ARG A 61 -16.91 -10.11 -6.64
N ALA A 62 -17.79 -11.12 -6.63
CA ALA A 62 -19.16 -10.97 -6.13
C ALA A 62 -19.19 -10.66 -4.62
N GLU A 63 -18.36 -11.33 -3.81
CA GLU A 63 -18.26 -11.06 -2.38
C GLU A 63 -17.70 -9.66 -2.08
N ILE A 64 -16.66 -9.24 -2.79
CA ILE A 64 -16.12 -7.87 -2.69
C ILE A 64 -17.18 -6.86 -3.15
N GLY A 65 -17.84 -7.10 -4.28
CA GLY A 65 -18.92 -6.25 -4.79
C GLY A 65 -20.02 -6.06 -3.74
N GLY A 66 -20.43 -7.12 -3.05
CA GLY A 66 -21.39 -7.04 -1.94
C GLY A 66 -20.94 -6.14 -0.79
N LEU A 67 -19.63 -6.13 -0.45
CA LEU A 67 -19.08 -5.22 0.56
C LEU A 67 -19.06 -3.76 0.10
N TRP A 68 -18.93 -3.53 -1.19
CA TRP A 68 -18.92 -2.19 -1.79
C TRP A 68 -20.30 -1.72 -2.25
N GLU A 69 -21.34 -2.57 -2.17
CA GLU A 69 -22.67 -2.31 -2.71
C GLU A 69 -22.63 -2.01 -4.22
N LEU A 70 -21.78 -2.74 -4.93
CA LEU A 70 -21.53 -2.64 -6.36
C LEU A 70 -21.60 -4.02 -7.03
N ASP A 71 -21.84 -4.03 -8.33
CA ASP A 71 -21.78 -5.24 -9.13
C ASP A 71 -20.34 -5.78 -9.25
N ALA A 72 -20.20 -7.08 -9.44
CA ALA A 72 -18.91 -7.75 -9.62
C ALA A 72 -18.08 -7.15 -10.78
N ASP A 73 -18.73 -6.54 -11.77
CA ASP A 73 -18.08 -5.93 -12.92
C ASP A 73 -17.35 -4.61 -12.57
N SER A 74 -17.62 -4.04 -11.41
CA SER A 74 -16.87 -2.92 -10.83
C SER A 74 -15.60 -3.37 -10.08
N ILE A 75 -15.32 -4.69 -10.01
CA ILE A 75 -14.21 -5.27 -9.23
C ILE A 75 -13.24 -5.99 -10.14
N LEU A 76 -11.94 -5.69 -10.03
CA LEU A 76 -10.86 -6.48 -10.61
C LEU A 76 -9.97 -7.04 -9.50
N VAL A 77 -9.82 -8.36 -9.45
CA VAL A 77 -8.88 -9.04 -8.54
C VAL A 77 -7.59 -9.31 -9.29
N ALA A 78 -6.45 -9.07 -8.63
CA ALA A 78 -5.14 -9.24 -9.23
C ALA A 78 -4.11 -9.83 -8.22
N ASN A 79 -2.93 -10.15 -8.72
CA ASN A 79 -1.84 -10.75 -7.94
C ASN A 79 -1.14 -9.71 -7.04
N GLY A 80 -1.90 -9.13 -6.12
CA GLY A 80 -1.55 -7.97 -5.29
C GLY A 80 -1.87 -6.64 -5.97
N SER A 81 -1.84 -5.55 -5.20
CA SER A 81 -2.03 -4.20 -5.74
C SER A 81 -0.92 -3.79 -6.72
N ASP A 82 0.26 -4.39 -6.62
CA ASP A 82 1.37 -4.12 -7.54
C ASP A 82 1.00 -4.51 -8.99
N GLU A 83 0.33 -5.66 -9.21
CA GLU A 83 -0.14 -6.03 -10.54
C GLU A 83 -1.20 -5.05 -11.05
N LEU A 84 -2.10 -4.56 -10.19
CA LEU A 84 -3.09 -3.55 -10.58
C LEU A 84 -2.43 -2.26 -11.10
N LEU A 85 -1.32 -1.84 -10.50
CA LEU A 85 -0.54 -0.69 -10.96
C LEU A 85 0.07 -0.95 -12.36
N ILE A 86 0.56 -2.16 -12.59
CA ILE A 86 1.09 -2.58 -13.90
C ILE A 86 -0.03 -2.60 -14.96
N LEU A 87 -1.20 -3.17 -14.64
CA LEU A 87 -2.34 -3.21 -15.54
C LEU A 87 -2.86 -1.81 -15.86
N LEU A 88 -2.92 -0.93 -14.85
CA LEU A 88 -3.29 0.47 -15.02
C LEU A 88 -2.33 1.19 -15.97
N ALA A 89 -1.02 1.04 -15.73
CA ALA A 89 -0.01 1.64 -16.59
C ALA A 89 -0.04 1.05 -18.02
N ALA A 90 -0.30 -0.25 -18.17
CA ALA A 90 -0.38 -0.92 -19.46
C ALA A 90 -1.50 -0.38 -20.36
N ILE A 91 -2.60 0.11 -19.77
CA ILE A 91 -3.74 0.63 -20.57
C ILE A 91 -3.70 2.16 -20.75
N LEU A 92 -2.87 2.89 -19.98
CA LEU A 92 -2.87 4.36 -19.99
C LEU A 92 -1.55 4.98 -20.43
N ILE A 93 -0.40 4.29 -20.29
CA ILE A 93 0.91 4.88 -20.41
C ILE A 93 1.63 4.37 -21.66
N ASP A 94 1.97 5.30 -22.53
CA ASP A 94 2.87 5.13 -23.66
C ASP A 94 4.07 6.10 -23.54
N PRO A 95 5.15 5.91 -24.31
CA PRO A 95 6.21 6.91 -24.41
C PRO A 95 5.66 8.29 -24.81
N GLY A 96 6.00 9.31 -24.03
CA GLY A 96 5.46 10.66 -24.16
C GLY A 96 4.32 10.97 -23.19
N CYS A 97 3.65 9.97 -22.62
CA CYS A 97 2.68 10.18 -21.56
C CYS A 97 3.37 10.38 -20.20
N ASN A 98 2.66 11.03 -19.27
CA ASN A 98 3.14 11.17 -17.90
C ASN A 98 2.07 10.84 -16.87
N ALA A 99 2.55 10.60 -15.66
CA ALA A 99 1.75 10.47 -14.44
C ALA A 99 2.19 11.48 -13.40
N VAL A 100 1.28 11.87 -12.52
CA VAL A 100 1.56 12.78 -11.40
C VAL A 100 1.46 12.02 -10.07
N GLY A 101 2.30 12.37 -9.10
CA GLY A 101 2.23 11.80 -7.75
C GLY A 101 3.16 12.50 -6.77
N ALA A 102 3.16 12.05 -5.53
CA ALA A 102 4.12 12.53 -4.55
C ALA A 102 5.49 11.88 -4.76
N ARG A 103 6.56 12.62 -4.40
CA ARG A 103 7.94 12.10 -4.47
C ARG A 103 8.22 11.07 -3.38
N GLN A 104 7.77 11.35 -2.15
CA GLN A 104 7.97 10.49 -0.99
C GLN A 104 6.72 9.64 -0.75
N THR A 105 6.44 8.72 -1.67
CA THR A 105 5.33 7.78 -1.62
C THR A 105 5.74 6.38 -2.09
N PHE A 106 4.80 5.49 -2.33
CA PHE A 106 5.06 4.11 -2.73
C PHE A 106 5.75 4.06 -4.09
N SER A 107 6.94 3.47 -4.13
CA SER A 107 7.84 3.51 -5.30
C SER A 107 7.30 2.76 -6.52
N GLN A 108 6.31 1.86 -6.34
CA GLN A 108 5.75 1.07 -7.45
C GLN A 108 4.95 1.92 -8.45
N TYR A 109 4.46 3.10 -8.07
CA TYR A 109 3.83 4.02 -9.02
C TYR A 109 4.84 4.46 -10.09
N ARG A 110 6.00 4.95 -9.65
CA ARG A 110 7.10 5.34 -10.55
C ARG A 110 7.60 4.15 -11.37
N TYR A 111 7.70 2.99 -10.75
CA TYR A 111 8.11 1.76 -11.42
C TYR A 111 7.14 1.41 -12.56
N ALA A 112 5.84 1.36 -12.29
CA ALA A 112 4.81 1.01 -13.27
C ALA A 112 4.82 1.99 -14.47
N VAL A 113 4.87 3.30 -14.22
CA VAL A 113 4.90 4.33 -15.26
C VAL A 113 6.13 4.19 -16.14
N ARG A 114 7.32 4.07 -15.54
CA ARG A 114 8.59 3.94 -16.27
C ARG A 114 8.69 2.64 -17.06
N LEU A 115 8.09 1.56 -16.58
CA LEU A 115 8.07 0.26 -17.26
C LEU A 115 7.47 0.38 -18.67
N PHE A 116 6.46 1.24 -18.85
CA PHE A 116 5.81 1.50 -20.13
C PHE A 116 6.37 2.72 -20.86
N GLY A 117 7.46 3.31 -20.35
CA GLY A 117 8.18 4.43 -21.02
C GLY A 117 7.62 5.81 -20.73
N GLY A 118 6.68 5.93 -19.78
CA GLY A 118 6.14 7.20 -19.32
C GLY A 118 7.05 7.94 -18.34
N GLU A 119 6.78 9.21 -18.14
CA GLU A 119 7.43 10.08 -17.16
C GLU A 119 6.62 10.12 -15.84
N MET A 120 7.30 10.07 -14.70
CA MET A 120 6.67 10.35 -13.40
C MET A 120 7.02 11.76 -12.95
N ARG A 121 6.02 12.64 -12.94
CA ARG A 121 6.11 14.04 -12.46
C ARG A 121 5.74 14.09 -10.99
N GLU A 122 6.64 14.60 -10.16
CA GLU A 122 6.55 14.40 -8.73
C GLU A 122 6.58 15.71 -7.95
N LYS A 123 5.66 15.85 -7.00
CA LYS A 123 5.65 16.93 -6.01
C LYS A 123 6.14 16.41 -4.66
N SER A 124 7.00 17.17 -3.98
CA SER A 124 7.41 16.81 -2.62
C SER A 124 6.25 16.91 -1.64
N LEU A 125 6.26 16.05 -0.62
CA LEU A 125 5.30 16.17 0.49
C LEU A 125 5.46 17.51 1.23
N LEU A 126 4.35 18.06 1.71
CA LEU A 126 4.33 19.18 2.65
C LEU A 126 4.05 18.64 4.06
N SER A 127 5.01 18.77 4.97
CA SER A 127 4.89 18.25 6.36
C SER A 127 4.48 16.78 6.43
N GLY A 128 4.94 15.96 5.47
CA GLY A 128 4.62 14.54 5.39
C GLY A 128 3.30 14.19 4.66
N LEU A 129 2.53 15.18 4.22
CA LEU A 129 1.24 15.05 3.54
C LEU A 129 1.40 15.25 2.03
N HIS A 130 0.58 14.60 1.21
CA HIS A 130 0.49 14.88 -0.22
C HIS A 130 0.17 16.36 -0.46
N ASP A 131 0.98 17.04 -1.26
CA ASP A 131 0.69 18.41 -1.74
C ASP A 131 -0.27 18.33 -2.93
N LEU A 132 -1.57 18.17 -2.62
CA LEU A 132 -2.61 17.99 -3.65
C LEU A 132 -2.68 19.19 -4.61
N SER A 133 -2.60 20.40 -4.09
CA SER A 133 -2.57 21.62 -4.91
C SER A 133 -1.35 21.65 -5.83
N GLY A 134 -0.15 21.40 -5.29
CA GLY A 134 1.06 21.32 -6.10
C GLY A 134 1.07 20.15 -7.09
N MET A 135 0.30 19.09 -6.85
CA MET A 135 0.12 18.00 -7.82
C MET A 135 -0.77 18.44 -9.00
N LEU A 136 -1.81 19.26 -8.76
CA LEU A 136 -2.62 19.86 -9.84
C LEU A 136 -1.78 20.73 -10.79
N GLU A 137 -0.83 21.50 -10.25
CA GLU A 137 0.08 22.33 -11.07
C GLU A 137 0.97 21.51 -12.04
N LEU A 138 1.16 20.23 -11.76
CA LEU A 138 1.97 19.34 -12.61
C LEU A 138 1.19 18.71 -13.77
N ILE A 139 -0.12 18.87 -13.80
CA ILE A 139 -0.97 18.31 -14.86
C ILE A 139 -0.72 19.06 -16.18
N ASN A 140 -0.65 18.29 -17.28
CA ASN A 140 -0.63 18.82 -18.64
C ASN A 140 -1.42 17.89 -19.59
N SER A 141 -1.38 18.17 -20.90
CA SER A 141 -2.09 17.41 -21.95
C SER A 141 -1.69 15.93 -22.02
N ASP A 142 -0.48 15.59 -21.59
CA ASP A 142 0.08 14.23 -21.65
C ASP A 142 -0.14 13.43 -20.36
N THR A 143 -0.72 14.07 -19.33
CA THR A 143 -1.02 13.42 -18.05
C THR A 143 -2.18 12.44 -18.21
N LYS A 144 -1.98 11.18 -17.80
CA LYS A 144 -2.97 10.10 -17.90
C LYS A 144 -3.48 9.63 -16.55
N VAL A 145 -2.64 9.67 -15.52
CA VAL A 145 -2.99 9.17 -14.19
C VAL A 145 -2.34 10.01 -13.09
N ILE A 146 -3.06 10.16 -11.99
CA ILE A 146 -2.55 10.75 -10.75
C ILE A 146 -2.63 9.70 -9.66
N PHE A 147 -1.52 9.48 -8.94
CA PHE A 147 -1.46 8.53 -7.82
C PHE A 147 -1.56 9.27 -6.49
N VAL A 148 -2.56 8.90 -5.68
CA VAL A 148 -2.74 9.39 -4.31
C VAL A 148 -2.76 8.20 -3.37
N CYS A 149 -1.77 8.10 -2.46
CA CYS A 149 -1.69 7.06 -1.44
C CYS A 149 -2.30 7.59 -0.14
N ASN A 150 -3.44 7.03 0.27
CA ASN A 150 -4.20 7.54 1.42
C ASN A 150 -4.74 6.41 2.30
N PRO A 151 -4.12 6.11 3.46
CA PRO A 151 -2.94 6.76 4.07
C PRO A 151 -1.64 6.55 3.30
N ASN A 152 -0.75 7.56 3.33
CA ASN A 152 0.49 7.53 2.58
C ASN A 152 1.51 6.53 3.16
N ASN A 153 2.16 5.79 2.31
CA ASN A 153 3.35 5.01 2.63
C ASN A 153 4.58 5.73 2.03
N PRO A 154 5.54 6.25 2.85
CA PRO A 154 5.91 5.71 4.16
C PRO A 154 5.51 6.54 5.39
N THR A 155 4.82 7.65 5.26
CA THR A 155 4.59 8.58 6.39
C THR A 155 3.44 8.16 7.31
N GLY A 156 2.44 7.42 6.79
CA GLY A 156 1.22 7.06 7.51
C GLY A 156 0.19 8.19 7.57
N THR A 157 0.53 9.37 7.10
CA THR A 157 -0.36 10.54 7.05
C THR A 157 -1.46 10.35 6.03
N TYR A 158 -2.54 11.11 6.15
CA TYR A 158 -3.69 11.03 5.24
C TYR A 158 -4.20 12.42 4.86
N ARG A 159 -4.95 12.50 3.79
CA ARG A 159 -5.79 13.64 3.41
C ARG A 159 -7.22 13.34 3.79
N SER A 160 -7.89 14.34 4.38
CA SER A 160 -9.28 14.27 4.80
C SER A 160 -10.24 14.19 3.61
N SER A 161 -11.51 13.83 3.88
CA SER A 161 -12.57 13.79 2.88
C SER A 161 -12.68 15.12 2.14
N GLN A 162 -12.75 16.23 2.88
CA GLN A 162 -12.87 17.56 2.31
C GLN A 162 -11.70 17.94 1.39
N GLU A 163 -10.47 17.63 1.80
CA GLU A 163 -9.27 17.94 1.00
C GLU A 163 -9.24 17.10 -0.28
N LEU A 164 -9.56 15.81 -0.17
CA LEU A 164 -9.57 14.90 -1.31
C LEU A 164 -10.68 15.22 -2.29
N GLU A 165 -11.90 15.53 -1.82
CA GLU A 165 -13.02 15.95 -2.66
C GLU A 165 -12.71 17.26 -3.39
N SER A 166 -12.12 18.24 -2.69
CA SER A 166 -11.70 19.50 -3.31
C SER A 166 -10.70 19.27 -4.44
N PHE A 167 -9.73 18.37 -4.21
CA PHE A 167 -8.77 17.98 -5.23
C PHE A 167 -9.44 17.26 -6.42
N LEU A 168 -10.30 16.27 -6.16
CA LEU A 168 -10.98 15.51 -7.22
C LEU A 168 -11.83 16.37 -8.14
N ARG A 169 -12.48 17.42 -7.60
CA ARG A 169 -13.26 18.39 -8.42
C ARG A 169 -12.41 19.17 -9.42
N GLU A 170 -11.14 19.38 -9.13
CA GLU A 170 -10.23 20.13 -9.99
C GLU A 170 -9.50 19.25 -11.01
N VAL A 171 -9.48 17.92 -10.82
CA VAL A 171 -8.86 17.00 -11.76
C VAL A 171 -9.74 16.84 -13.00
N PRO A 172 -9.20 17.03 -14.23
CA PRO A 172 -9.95 16.79 -15.46
C PRO A 172 -10.47 15.35 -15.56
N ASN A 173 -11.72 15.17 -15.99
CA ASN A 173 -12.40 13.87 -16.05
C ASN A 173 -11.72 12.82 -16.97
N ASN A 174 -10.86 13.25 -17.88
CA ASN A 174 -10.09 12.37 -18.75
C ASN A 174 -8.78 11.88 -18.12
N ILE A 175 -8.48 12.27 -16.88
CA ILE A 175 -7.32 11.83 -16.10
C ILE A 175 -7.80 10.90 -15.00
N VAL A 176 -7.24 9.70 -14.95
CA VAL A 176 -7.58 8.73 -13.89
C VAL A 176 -6.92 9.14 -12.57
N VAL A 177 -7.67 9.12 -11.47
CA VAL A 177 -7.10 9.23 -10.12
C VAL A 177 -7.05 7.84 -9.50
N ALA A 178 -5.85 7.30 -9.35
CA ALA A 178 -5.61 6.04 -8.64
C ALA A 178 -5.40 6.33 -7.15
N LEU A 179 -6.45 6.11 -6.36
CA LEU A 179 -6.44 6.26 -4.90
C LEU A 179 -6.03 4.93 -4.29
N ASP A 180 -4.78 4.87 -3.80
CA ASP A 180 -4.26 3.66 -3.14
C ASP A 180 -4.62 3.68 -1.65
N GLU A 181 -5.52 2.80 -1.31
CA GLU A 181 -6.07 2.63 0.02
C GLU A 181 -5.60 1.32 0.69
N ALA A 182 -4.37 0.90 0.42
CA ALA A 182 -3.81 -0.32 1.03
C ALA A 182 -3.83 -0.31 2.56
N TYR A 183 -3.94 0.85 3.19
CA TYR A 183 -3.96 1.02 4.66
C TYR A 183 -5.27 1.62 5.19
N ALA A 184 -6.24 1.91 4.37
CA ALA A 184 -7.49 2.59 4.76
C ALA A 184 -8.29 1.83 5.85
N ASP A 185 -8.20 0.50 5.89
CA ASP A 185 -8.84 -0.28 6.95
C ASP A 185 -8.36 0.07 8.37
N PHE A 186 -7.16 0.63 8.52
CA PHE A 186 -6.58 1.03 9.82
C PHE A 186 -6.91 2.47 10.22
N ALA A 187 -7.49 3.25 9.32
CA ALA A 187 -7.84 4.63 9.60
C ALA A 187 -8.98 4.71 10.61
N ASP A 188 -8.80 5.56 11.62
CA ASP A 188 -9.78 5.84 12.69
C ASP A 188 -10.11 7.34 12.82
N ALA A 189 -9.57 8.17 11.93
CA ALA A 189 -9.91 9.58 11.87
C ALA A 189 -11.36 9.77 11.39
N GLY A 190 -12.11 10.61 12.11
CA GLY A 190 -13.54 10.83 11.82
C GLY A 190 -13.83 11.53 10.49
N ASP A 191 -12.81 12.15 9.90
CA ASP A 191 -12.86 12.84 8.60
C ASP A 191 -12.13 12.06 7.49
N PHE A 192 -11.81 10.77 7.70
CA PHE A 192 -11.23 9.93 6.67
C PHE A 192 -12.23 9.72 5.52
N PRO A 193 -11.78 9.78 4.24
CA PRO A 193 -12.67 9.71 3.08
C PRO A 193 -13.53 8.44 3.02
N ASN A 194 -14.79 8.60 2.63
CA ASN A 194 -15.66 7.48 2.28
C ASN A 194 -15.53 7.17 0.78
N SER A 195 -14.75 6.16 0.45
CA SER A 195 -14.44 5.80 -0.93
C SER A 195 -15.64 5.35 -1.76
N ARG A 196 -16.69 4.80 -1.15
CA ARG A 196 -17.93 4.45 -1.87
C ARG A 196 -18.62 5.69 -2.39
N THR A 197 -18.76 6.73 -1.55
CA THR A 197 -19.34 8.00 -1.95
C THR A 197 -18.51 8.63 -3.09
N LEU A 198 -17.19 8.63 -2.96
CA LEU A 198 -16.30 9.17 -3.97
C LEU A 198 -16.44 8.46 -5.32
N LEU A 199 -16.58 7.13 -5.34
CA LEU A 199 -16.77 6.36 -6.60
C LEU A 199 -18.05 6.68 -7.34
N THR A 200 -19.11 7.10 -6.64
CA THR A 200 -20.36 7.51 -7.26
C THR A 200 -20.28 8.91 -7.86
N GLU A 201 -19.48 9.79 -7.29
CA GLU A 201 -19.36 11.19 -7.68
C GLU A 201 -18.27 11.42 -8.74
N TYR A 202 -17.21 10.60 -8.73
CA TYR A 202 -16.04 10.78 -9.59
C TYR A 202 -15.81 9.54 -10.46
N PRO A 203 -16.31 9.52 -11.71
CA PRO A 203 -16.23 8.33 -12.59
C PRO A 203 -14.80 8.00 -13.04
N ASN A 204 -13.87 8.95 -12.95
CA ASN A 204 -12.45 8.78 -13.23
C ASN A 204 -11.64 8.28 -12.02
N LEU A 205 -12.30 7.91 -10.90
CA LEU A 205 -11.64 7.36 -9.71
C LEU A 205 -11.44 5.85 -9.84
N LEU A 206 -10.24 5.39 -9.50
CA LEU A 206 -9.87 3.99 -9.31
C LEU A 206 -9.38 3.80 -7.88
N ILE A 207 -10.03 2.94 -7.11
CA ILE A 207 -9.59 2.59 -5.75
C ILE A 207 -8.77 1.31 -5.80
N LEU A 208 -7.61 1.31 -5.12
CA LEU A 208 -6.77 0.13 -4.96
C LEU A 208 -6.79 -0.37 -3.52
N ARG A 209 -7.01 -1.66 -3.33
CA ARG A 209 -7.06 -2.33 -2.03
C ARG A 209 -6.22 -3.62 -2.03
N THR A 210 -5.85 -4.09 -0.85
CA THR A 210 -4.99 -5.27 -0.70
C THR A 210 -5.45 -6.18 0.43
N PHE A 211 -5.27 -7.48 0.25
CA PHE A 211 -5.40 -8.47 1.33
C PHE A 211 -4.09 -8.67 2.12
N SER A 212 -3.01 -7.99 1.72
CA SER A 212 -1.69 -8.14 2.34
C SER A 212 -1.60 -7.57 3.76
N LYS A 213 -2.47 -6.62 4.14
CA LYS A 213 -2.36 -5.86 5.39
C LYS A 213 -3.33 -6.34 6.44
N ILE A 214 -4.56 -5.83 6.49
CA ILE A 214 -5.53 -6.15 7.52
C ILE A 214 -5.88 -7.66 7.58
N TYR A 215 -5.89 -8.33 6.44
CA TYR A 215 -6.23 -9.76 6.33
C TYR A 215 -5.04 -10.70 6.54
N GLY A 216 -3.79 -10.19 6.61
CA GLY A 216 -2.59 -10.99 6.85
C GLY A 216 -2.20 -11.92 5.71
N LEU A 217 -2.58 -11.65 4.46
CA LEU A 217 -2.35 -12.54 3.31
C LEU A 217 -1.20 -12.07 2.38
N ALA A 218 -0.22 -11.36 2.92
CA ALA A 218 0.87 -10.76 2.14
C ALA A 218 1.61 -11.79 1.24
N GLY A 219 1.83 -13.00 1.74
CA GLY A 219 2.52 -14.08 1.00
C GLY A 219 1.70 -14.68 -0.13
N LEU A 220 0.38 -14.55 -0.13
CA LEU A 220 -0.49 -15.08 -1.18
C LEU A 220 -0.64 -14.16 -2.39
N ARG A 221 -0.14 -12.93 -2.29
CA ARG A 221 -0.16 -11.94 -3.38
C ARG A 221 -1.55 -11.73 -3.94
N ILE A 222 -2.46 -11.11 -3.20
CA ILE A 222 -3.81 -10.82 -3.66
C ILE A 222 -4.25 -9.41 -3.25
N GLY A 223 -4.88 -8.70 -4.20
CA GLY A 223 -5.44 -7.37 -4.05
C GLY A 223 -6.57 -7.17 -5.05
N TYR A 224 -7.24 -6.03 -4.96
CA TYR A 224 -8.32 -5.71 -5.88
C TYR A 224 -8.41 -4.21 -6.17
N ALA A 225 -8.99 -3.90 -7.31
CA ALA A 225 -9.37 -2.56 -7.72
C ALA A 225 -10.90 -2.43 -7.76
N VAL A 226 -11.39 -1.22 -7.51
CA VAL A 226 -12.80 -0.84 -7.64
C VAL A 226 -12.88 0.40 -8.51
N ALA A 227 -13.66 0.37 -9.58
CA ALA A 227 -13.90 1.50 -10.48
C ALA A 227 -15.17 1.27 -11.30
N GLN A 228 -15.46 2.19 -12.23
CA GLN A 228 -16.54 2.01 -13.22
C GLN A 228 -16.32 0.72 -14.03
N PRO A 229 -17.38 -0.05 -14.34
CA PRO A 229 -17.29 -1.36 -15.02
C PRO A 229 -16.53 -1.31 -16.35
N GLU A 230 -16.70 -0.24 -17.13
CA GLU A 230 -16.00 -0.07 -18.40
C GLU A 230 -14.47 0.00 -18.20
N PHE A 231 -14.03 0.72 -17.18
CA PHE A 231 -12.61 0.86 -16.85
C PHE A 231 -12.03 -0.46 -16.33
N ILE A 232 -12.75 -1.15 -15.44
CA ILE A 232 -12.40 -2.50 -14.97
C ILE A 232 -12.29 -3.49 -16.12
N GLY A 233 -13.26 -3.46 -17.06
CA GLY A 233 -13.22 -4.29 -18.26
C GLY A 233 -12.01 -4.03 -19.15
N ALA A 234 -11.56 -2.78 -19.27
CA ALA A 234 -10.33 -2.43 -19.99
C ALA A 234 -9.08 -2.99 -19.30
N MET A 235 -8.94 -2.82 -17.99
CA MET A 235 -7.82 -3.37 -17.20
C MET A 235 -7.79 -4.91 -17.27
N ALA A 236 -8.95 -5.58 -17.22
CA ALA A 236 -9.04 -7.03 -17.28
C ALA A 236 -8.50 -7.61 -18.62
N LYS A 237 -8.60 -6.87 -19.73
CA LYS A 237 -8.03 -7.29 -21.02
C LYS A 237 -6.49 -7.31 -21.03
N ALA A 238 -5.85 -6.53 -20.16
CA ALA A 238 -4.40 -6.50 -20.01
C ALA A 238 -3.88 -7.57 -19.03
N ALA A 239 -4.75 -8.18 -18.24
CA ALA A 239 -4.37 -9.19 -17.23
C ALA A 239 -3.97 -10.51 -17.92
N MET A 240 -2.98 -11.20 -17.33
CA MET A 240 -2.60 -12.54 -17.77
C MET A 240 -3.68 -13.56 -17.42
N PRO A 241 -3.91 -14.57 -18.27
CA PRO A 241 -4.82 -15.67 -17.93
C PRO A 241 -4.41 -16.34 -16.61
N PHE A 242 -5.39 -16.60 -15.72
CA PHE A 242 -5.18 -17.30 -14.45
C PHE A 242 -4.15 -16.63 -13.52
N ASN A 243 -4.01 -15.31 -13.58
CA ASN A 243 -3.01 -14.56 -12.82
C ASN A 243 -3.12 -14.72 -11.30
N VAL A 244 -4.32 -14.87 -10.75
CA VAL A 244 -4.54 -15.03 -9.29
C VAL A 244 -4.64 -16.51 -8.94
N ASN A 245 -3.71 -16.99 -8.13
CA ASN A 245 -3.65 -18.41 -7.73
C ASN A 245 -4.87 -18.85 -6.91
N SER A 246 -5.23 -20.15 -6.98
CA SER A 246 -6.41 -20.70 -6.32
C SER A 246 -6.38 -20.58 -4.80
N LEU A 247 -5.20 -20.72 -4.18
CA LEU A 247 -5.05 -20.61 -2.72
C LEU A 247 -5.30 -19.18 -2.25
N ALA A 248 -4.86 -18.18 -3.01
CA ALA A 248 -5.13 -16.79 -2.73
C ALA A 248 -6.64 -16.46 -2.80
N GLN A 249 -7.34 -16.97 -3.84
CA GLN A 249 -8.77 -16.74 -3.99
C GLN A 249 -9.57 -17.33 -2.82
N VAL A 250 -9.34 -18.58 -2.45
CA VAL A 250 -10.07 -19.21 -1.33
C VAL A 250 -9.71 -18.59 0.02
N ALA A 251 -8.45 -18.19 0.21
CA ALA A 251 -8.02 -17.50 1.43
C ALA A 251 -8.66 -16.13 1.58
N ALA A 252 -8.69 -15.34 0.50
CA ALA A 252 -9.31 -14.02 0.50
C ALA A 252 -10.80 -14.10 0.82
N ARG A 253 -11.55 -15.01 0.18
CA ARG A 253 -12.96 -15.24 0.46
C ARG A 253 -13.22 -15.58 1.94
N ALA A 254 -12.42 -16.50 2.49
CA ALA A 254 -12.54 -16.86 3.90
C ALA A 254 -12.15 -15.70 4.84
N ALA A 255 -11.12 -14.93 4.50
CA ALA A 255 -10.66 -13.78 5.29
C ALA A 255 -11.71 -12.65 5.35
N LEU A 256 -12.48 -12.43 4.28
CA LEU A 256 -13.57 -11.45 4.27
C LEU A 256 -14.64 -11.74 5.33
N THR A 257 -14.86 -13.02 5.66
CA THR A 257 -15.85 -13.45 6.67
C THR A 257 -15.29 -13.52 8.09
N ASP A 258 -13.97 -13.40 8.28
CA ASP A 258 -13.31 -13.48 9.58
C ASP A 258 -13.29 -12.12 10.30
N THR A 259 -14.46 -11.68 10.73
CA THR A 259 -14.62 -10.40 11.44
C THR A 259 -13.82 -10.35 12.74
N GLY A 260 -13.73 -11.47 13.46
CA GLY A 260 -13.00 -11.57 14.73
C GLY A 260 -11.49 -11.30 14.55
N HIS A 261 -10.88 -11.87 13.52
CA HIS A 261 -9.47 -11.60 13.19
C HIS A 261 -9.26 -10.12 12.78
N ARG A 262 -10.15 -9.60 11.92
CA ARG A 262 -10.09 -8.20 11.47
C ARG A 262 -10.18 -7.23 12.64
N GLU A 263 -11.18 -7.39 13.52
CA GLU A 263 -11.37 -6.56 14.70
C GLU A 263 -10.22 -6.69 15.70
N GLY A 264 -9.69 -7.90 15.90
CA GLY A 264 -8.52 -8.14 16.74
C GLY A 264 -7.29 -7.40 16.23
N THR A 265 -7.08 -7.41 14.91
CA THR A 265 -5.99 -6.66 14.25
C THR A 265 -6.17 -5.16 14.44
N LEU A 266 -7.37 -4.62 14.23
CA LEU A 266 -7.63 -3.18 14.41
C LEU A 266 -7.41 -2.76 15.86
N ARG A 267 -7.96 -3.50 16.85
CA ARG A 267 -7.74 -3.20 18.28
C ARG A 267 -6.24 -3.16 18.61
N LEU A 268 -5.48 -4.16 18.16
CA LEU A 268 -4.03 -4.19 18.38
C LEU A 268 -3.36 -2.95 17.78
N VAL A 269 -3.59 -2.69 16.50
CA VAL A 269 -2.93 -1.59 15.79
C VAL A 269 -3.27 -0.23 16.40
N HIS A 270 -4.54 0.03 16.73
CA HIS A 270 -4.95 1.30 17.35
C HIS A 270 -4.31 1.48 18.73
N THR A 271 -4.36 0.44 19.59
CA THR A 271 -3.73 0.49 20.92
C THR A 271 -2.22 0.72 20.85
N GLU A 272 -1.55 0.04 19.94
CA GLU A 272 -0.09 0.13 19.82
C GLU A 272 0.37 1.39 19.09
N LYS A 273 -0.44 1.93 18.19
CA LYS A 273 -0.24 3.24 17.55
C LYS A 273 -0.21 4.36 18.59
N GLU A 274 -1.23 4.41 19.45
CA GLU A 274 -1.31 5.40 20.53
C GLU A 274 -0.13 5.26 21.51
N PHE A 275 0.13 4.04 21.95
CA PHE A 275 1.23 3.75 22.86
C PHE A 275 2.58 4.24 22.31
N LEU A 276 2.93 3.84 21.09
CA LEU A 276 4.21 4.26 20.50
C LEU A 276 4.28 5.75 20.22
N GLY A 277 3.19 6.36 19.76
CA GLY A 277 3.15 7.81 19.55
C GLY A 277 3.48 8.61 20.82
N VAL A 278 2.86 8.22 21.95
CA VAL A 278 3.15 8.84 23.26
C VAL A 278 4.59 8.60 23.70
N GLU A 279 5.08 7.36 23.59
CA GLU A 279 6.41 6.99 24.06
C GLU A 279 7.55 7.61 23.24
N LEU A 280 7.37 7.75 21.92
CA LEU A 280 8.32 8.48 21.05
C LEU A 280 8.33 9.97 21.39
N SER A 281 7.16 10.57 21.61
CA SER A 281 7.03 11.99 22.01
C SER A 281 7.72 12.28 23.34
N LYS A 282 7.58 11.42 24.36
CA LYS A 282 8.28 11.53 25.66
C LYS A 282 9.79 11.52 25.51
N ARG A 283 10.31 10.86 24.47
CA ARG A 283 11.75 10.78 24.14
C ARG A 283 12.23 11.92 23.24
N GLY A 284 11.33 12.86 22.88
CA GLY A 284 11.64 13.94 21.94
C GLY A 284 11.90 13.44 20.51
N ILE A 285 11.47 12.21 20.18
CA ILE A 285 11.62 11.64 18.84
C ILE A 285 10.40 12.06 18.00
N PHE A 286 10.65 12.81 16.94
CA PHE A 286 9.61 13.19 16.00
C PHE A 286 9.04 11.96 15.29
N SER A 287 7.71 11.87 15.20
CA SER A 287 7.01 10.91 14.35
C SER A 287 5.82 11.57 13.66
N TYR A 288 5.51 11.12 12.45
CA TYR A 288 4.27 11.53 11.79
C TYR A 288 3.06 10.89 12.47
N PRO A 289 1.94 11.62 12.64
CA PRO A 289 0.67 11.02 13.03
C PRO A 289 0.24 10.02 11.93
N THR A 290 -0.05 8.78 12.33
CA THR A 290 -0.32 7.71 11.37
C THR A 290 -1.76 7.23 11.39
N GLN A 291 -2.31 6.94 10.22
CA GLN A 291 -3.57 6.24 10.00
C GLN A 291 -3.35 4.85 9.37
N ALA A 292 -2.13 4.30 9.52
CA ALA A 292 -1.73 2.99 8.99
C ALA A 292 -1.29 2.03 10.10
N ASN A 293 -0.89 0.81 9.73
CA ASN A 293 -0.33 -0.19 10.64
C ASN A 293 1.18 -0.07 10.85
N PHE A 294 1.73 1.12 10.66
CA PHE A 294 3.14 1.43 10.87
C PHE A 294 3.30 2.87 11.37
N ILE A 295 4.45 3.18 11.92
CA ILE A 295 4.84 4.53 12.30
C ILE A 295 6.12 4.93 11.57
N CYS A 296 6.15 6.18 11.09
CA CYS A 296 7.32 6.81 10.50
C CYS A 296 7.88 7.82 11.49
N PHE A 297 9.12 7.63 11.91
CA PHE A 297 9.75 8.45 12.95
C PHE A 297 11.17 8.86 12.58
N ALA A 298 11.65 9.92 13.18
CA ALA A 298 13.01 10.41 12.98
C ALA A 298 14.02 9.45 13.61
N LEU A 299 15.00 9.06 12.80
CA LEU A 299 16.15 8.29 13.23
C LEU A 299 17.39 8.89 12.57
N GLU A 300 18.05 9.81 13.28
CA GLU A 300 19.28 10.40 12.78
C GLU A 300 20.40 9.36 12.75
N GLN A 301 20.85 9.05 11.54
CA GLN A 301 21.99 8.15 11.34
C GLN A 301 23.28 8.87 11.66
N LYS A 302 23.70 8.84 12.91
CA LYS A 302 25.00 9.39 13.33
C LYS A 302 26.12 8.37 13.23
N ILE A 303 25.81 7.10 12.94
CA ILE A 303 26.75 5.97 13.03
C ILE A 303 26.61 5.08 11.81
N SER A 304 27.73 4.75 11.18
CA SER A 304 27.77 3.72 10.14
C SER A 304 27.34 2.38 10.72
N GLY A 305 26.48 1.63 10.01
CA GLY A 305 25.99 0.32 10.46
C GLY A 305 24.86 0.35 11.48
N ILE A 306 24.16 1.50 11.65
CA ILE A 306 23.06 1.62 12.61
C ILE A 306 21.93 0.59 12.35
N TRP A 307 21.65 0.28 11.11
CA TRP A 307 20.60 -0.68 10.74
C TRP A 307 20.97 -2.12 11.13
N GLU A 308 22.22 -2.49 10.95
CA GLU A 308 22.79 -3.77 11.35
C GLU A 308 22.85 -3.86 12.89
N TRP A 309 23.19 -2.75 13.57
CA TRP A 309 23.20 -2.68 15.02
C TRP A 309 21.79 -2.87 15.60
N ILE A 310 20.78 -2.16 15.08
CA ILE A 310 19.37 -2.30 15.48
C ILE A 310 18.90 -3.74 15.24
N ALA A 311 19.21 -4.32 14.08
CA ALA A 311 18.84 -5.67 13.76
C ALA A 311 19.51 -6.70 14.69
N GLY A 312 20.78 -6.50 15.06
CA GLY A 312 21.49 -7.30 16.06
C GLY A 312 20.85 -7.25 17.46
N LYS A 313 20.01 -6.24 17.73
CA LYS A 313 19.19 -6.16 18.95
C LYS A 313 17.81 -6.83 18.82
N GLY A 314 17.50 -7.43 17.67
CA GLY A 314 16.34 -8.28 17.48
C GLY A 314 15.19 -7.68 16.63
N ILE A 315 15.33 -6.48 16.06
CA ILE A 315 14.29 -5.82 15.22
C ILE A 315 14.88 -5.32 13.90
N ALA A 316 14.28 -5.68 12.77
CA ALA A 316 14.60 -5.13 11.46
C ALA A 316 13.61 -4.03 11.09
N LEU A 317 14.11 -2.79 10.93
CA LEU A 317 13.37 -1.61 10.49
C LEU A 317 13.47 -1.38 8.98
N ARG A 318 12.63 -0.49 8.44
CA ARG A 318 12.76 0.02 7.07
C ARG A 318 13.45 1.38 7.08
N GLU A 319 14.64 1.43 6.52
CA GLU A 319 15.30 2.68 6.15
C GLU A 319 14.55 3.38 5.01
N LEU A 320 14.46 4.71 5.07
CA LEU A 320 13.64 5.48 4.13
C LEU A 320 14.46 6.37 3.16
N SER A 321 15.78 6.18 3.04
CA SER A 321 16.59 6.91 2.05
C SER A 321 16.08 6.69 0.63
N SER A 322 15.69 5.46 0.28
CA SER A 322 15.11 5.12 -1.02
C SER A 322 13.75 5.77 -1.29
N PHE A 323 13.09 6.29 -0.24
CA PHE A 323 11.85 7.08 -0.34
C PHE A 323 12.13 8.60 -0.35
N GLY A 324 13.40 9.02 -0.34
CA GLY A 324 13.77 10.44 -0.22
C GLY A 324 13.64 11.01 1.19
N LEU A 325 13.64 10.16 2.23
CA LEU A 325 13.55 10.51 3.64
C LEU A 325 14.73 9.92 4.45
N PRO A 326 15.99 10.35 4.19
CA PRO A 326 17.19 9.67 4.68
C PRO A 326 17.38 9.72 6.21
N LYS A 327 16.65 10.59 6.93
CA LYS A 327 16.69 10.70 8.40
C LYS A 327 15.51 10.07 9.10
N MET A 328 14.75 9.25 8.36
CA MET A 328 13.53 8.62 8.88
C MET A 328 13.62 7.11 8.79
N ALA A 329 12.94 6.46 9.72
CA ALA A 329 12.69 5.03 9.73
C ALA A 329 11.19 4.75 9.70
N ARG A 330 10.79 3.64 9.09
CA ARG A 330 9.44 3.12 9.18
C ARG A 330 9.46 1.80 9.95
N TYR A 331 8.57 1.70 10.91
CA TYR A 331 8.40 0.55 11.79
C TYR A 331 6.96 0.04 11.69
N THR A 332 6.78 -1.23 11.38
CA THR A 332 5.48 -1.90 11.45
C THR A 332 5.07 -2.05 12.90
N LEU A 333 3.86 -1.60 13.26
CA LEU A 333 3.35 -1.74 14.62
C LEU A 333 3.25 -3.23 14.98
N GLY A 334 4.07 -3.64 15.94
CA GLY A 334 4.14 -5.01 16.43
C GLY A 334 3.25 -5.23 17.67
N SER A 335 3.44 -6.38 18.33
CA SER A 335 2.87 -6.58 19.66
C SER A 335 3.54 -5.65 20.70
N ARG A 336 2.92 -5.48 21.88
CA ARG A 336 3.47 -4.69 22.99
C ARG A 336 4.94 -5.02 23.30
N VAL A 337 5.30 -6.31 23.27
CA VAL A 337 6.68 -6.76 23.52
C VAL A 337 7.64 -6.24 22.45
N HIS A 338 7.26 -6.29 21.17
CA HIS A 338 8.08 -5.76 20.10
C HIS A 338 8.23 -4.23 20.19
N ASN A 339 7.15 -3.54 20.55
CA ASN A 339 7.15 -2.08 20.66
C ASN A 339 7.99 -1.59 21.86
N GLN A 340 7.94 -2.31 22.99
CA GLN A 340 8.82 -2.06 24.13
C GLN A 340 10.30 -2.34 23.80
N LEU A 341 10.57 -3.40 23.04
CA LEU A 341 11.92 -3.70 22.57
C LEU A 341 12.44 -2.58 21.65
N LEU A 342 11.62 -2.07 20.73
CA LEU A 342 12.00 -0.91 19.91
C LEU A 342 12.39 0.28 20.80
N LEU A 343 11.55 0.63 21.76
CA LEU A 343 11.81 1.78 22.66
C LEU A 343 13.12 1.59 23.43
N LYS A 344 13.38 0.38 23.95
CA LYS A 344 14.65 0.05 24.61
C LYS A 344 15.84 0.22 23.66
N ILE A 345 15.74 -0.25 22.41
CA ILE A 345 16.77 -0.08 21.40
C ILE A 345 17.02 1.42 21.11
N LEU A 346 15.95 2.23 21.04
CA LEU A 346 16.08 3.68 20.83
C LEU A 346 16.74 4.38 22.02
N ASP A 347 16.47 3.93 23.25
CA ASP A 347 17.12 4.45 24.46
C ASP A 347 18.61 4.07 24.55
N GLU A 348 19.01 2.96 23.93
CA GLU A 348 20.39 2.46 23.87
C GLU A 348 21.16 2.95 22.61
N LEU A 349 20.58 3.82 21.78
CA LEU A 349 21.26 4.29 20.57
C LEU A 349 22.62 4.89 20.93
N PRO A 350 23.71 4.47 20.26
CA PRO A 350 25.04 4.99 20.56
C PRO A 350 25.06 6.50 20.35
N THR A 351 25.38 7.23 21.41
CA THR A 351 25.78 8.63 21.33
C THR A 351 27.22 8.68 20.82
N ARG A 352 27.54 9.57 19.91
CA ARG A 352 28.84 9.72 19.21
C ARG A 352 30.03 9.41 20.09
#